data_73472841ecfdeab9bde73ed1de9a8b1c
#
_entry.id   73472841ecfdeab9bde73ed1de9a8b1c
#
_cell.length_a   1.000
_cell.length_b   1.000
_cell.length_c   1.000
_cell.angle_alpha   90.00
_cell.angle_beta   90.00
_cell.angle_gamma   90.00
#
_symmetry.space_group_name_H-M   'P 1'
#
loop_
_entity.id
_entity.type
_entity.pdbx_description
1 polymer ?
#
loop_
_entity_poly.entity_id
_entity_poly.type
_entity_poly.pdbx_seq_one_letter_code
_entity_poly.pdbx_strand_id
1 'polypeptide(L)'
;MNTSRPNILFIVVDCLRADHLGCYGYPRPTSPNIDALAAQGAVFEDFFAAGVPTQPSFTTMYTGQRPLTHGIVSHKSDDLLAPGSPWLPSLLRKSRYTTASFCCLARYQQWFVHGFEFLVDSTTRYHDFGYTCETINNRAIPWLRAHADEPF
;
A
#
# COMPACT_ATOMS: atom_id res chain seq x y z
N MET A 1 -26.51 11.20 -13.01
CA MET A 1 -25.42 10.24 -12.84
C MET A 1 -25.04 10.28 -11.38
N ASN A 2 -25.13 9.17 -10.68
CA ASN A 2 -24.78 9.11 -9.27
C ASN A 2 -23.23 9.20 -9.18
N THR A 3 -22.72 10.34 -8.76
CA THR A 3 -21.27 10.61 -8.64
C THR A 3 -20.73 10.12 -7.29
N SER A 4 -21.18 8.93 -6.86
CA SER A 4 -20.61 8.33 -5.65
C SER A 4 -19.13 8.05 -5.93
N ARG A 5 -18.25 8.63 -5.14
CA ARG A 5 -16.81 8.38 -5.19
C ARG A 5 -16.57 6.94 -4.76
N PRO A 6 -15.84 6.12 -5.52
CA PRO A 6 -15.53 4.76 -5.11
C PRO A 6 -14.58 4.77 -3.90
N ASN A 7 -14.73 3.81 -3.01
CA ASN A 7 -13.73 3.54 -2.00
C ASN A 7 -12.47 2.94 -2.62
N ILE A 8 -11.30 3.28 -2.07
CA ILE A 8 -10.01 2.85 -2.58
C ILE A 8 -9.29 2.05 -1.50
N LEU A 9 -9.26 0.74 -1.67
CA LEU A 9 -8.48 -0.15 -0.81
C LEU A 9 -7.20 -0.56 -1.53
N PHE A 10 -6.05 -0.07 -1.05
CA PHE A 10 -4.74 -0.35 -1.61
C PHE A 10 -4.00 -1.37 -0.73
N ILE A 11 -3.92 -2.62 -1.19
CA ILE A 11 -3.27 -3.72 -0.47
C ILE A 11 -1.93 -4.02 -1.14
N VAL A 12 -0.86 -3.98 -0.37
CA VAL A 12 0.48 -4.33 -0.83
C VAL A 12 1.04 -5.44 0.05
N VAL A 13 1.51 -6.49 -0.58
CA VAL A 13 2.20 -7.60 0.09
C VAL A 13 3.67 -7.55 -0.33
N ASP A 14 4.53 -7.16 0.59
CA ASP A 14 5.98 -7.07 0.35
C ASP A 14 6.57 -8.45 0.05
N CYS A 15 7.53 -8.50 -0.84
CA CYS A 15 8.21 -9.74 -1.28
C CYS A 15 7.30 -10.81 -1.91
N LEU A 16 6.03 -10.51 -2.22
CA LEU A 16 5.15 -11.45 -2.89
C LEU A 16 5.55 -11.60 -4.36
N ARG A 17 5.77 -12.82 -4.79
CA ARG A 17 6.09 -13.16 -6.18
C ARG A 17 4.82 -13.51 -6.93
N ALA A 18 4.65 -12.97 -8.14
CA ALA A 18 3.51 -13.26 -9.00
C ALA A 18 3.42 -14.76 -9.36
N ASP A 19 4.56 -15.40 -9.63
CA ASP A 19 4.64 -16.83 -9.97
C ASP A 19 4.30 -17.79 -8.81
N HIS A 20 3.87 -17.29 -7.67
CA HIS A 20 3.35 -18.05 -6.53
C HIS A 20 1.84 -17.80 -6.28
N LEU A 21 1.18 -17.12 -7.20
CA LEU A 21 -0.26 -16.84 -7.17
C LEU A 21 -0.98 -17.68 -8.23
N GLY A 22 -2.15 -18.26 -7.88
CA GLY A 22 -2.94 -19.07 -8.78
C GLY A 22 -3.41 -18.32 -10.02
N CYS A 23 -3.79 -17.05 -9.89
CA CYS A 23 -4.18 -16.19 -11.02
C CYS A 23 -3.06 -15.93 -12.04
N TYR A 24 -1.81 -16.25 -11.70
CA TYR A 24 -0.64 -16.23 -12.59
C TYR A 24 -0.16 -17.65 -12.95
N GLY A 25 -0.95 -18.68 -12.70
CA GLY A 25 -0.68 -20.05 -13.12
C GLY A 25 0.11 -20.90 -12.11
N TYR A 26 0.25 -20.47 -10.85
CA TYR A 26 0.87 -21.32 -9.84
C TYR A 26 0.04 -22.56 -9.54
N PRO A 27 0.64 -23.79 -9.57
CA PRO A 27 -0.15 -25.03 -9.53
C PRO A 27 -0.67 -25.39 -8.14
N ARG A 28 -0.21 -24.71 -7.07
CA ARG A 28 -0.67 -24.97 -5.71
C ARG A 28 -1.70 -23.92 -5.27
N PRO A 29 -2.72 -24.27 -4.48
CA PRO A 29 -3.76 -23.35 -4.04
C PRO A 29 -3.25 -22.43 -2.90
N THR A 30 -2.25 -21.59 -3.17
CA THR A 30 -1.62 -20.69 -2.19
C THR A 30 -2.36 -19.38 -2.01
N SER A 31 -3.20 -18.99 -2.97
CA SER A 31 -3.84 -17.66 -3.02
C SER A 31 -5.34 -17.68 -3.38
N PRO A 32 -6.17 -18.56 -2.80
CA PRO A 32 -7.55 -18.76 -3.27
C PRO A 32 -8.41 -17.49 -3.19
N ASN A 33 -8.21 -16.65 -2.20
CA ASN A 33 -8.96 -15.40 -2.07
C ASN A 33 -8.49 -14.32 -3.06
N ILE A 34 -7.19 -14.24 -3.34
CA ILE A 34 -6.65 -13.35 -4.37
C ILE A 34 -7.11 -13.80 -5.75
N ASP A 35 -7.10 -15.12 -6.01
CA ASP A 35 -7.54 -15.70 -7.27
C ASP A 35 -9.04 -15.45 -7.52
N ALA A 36 -9.86 -15.55 -6.46
CA ALA A 36 -11.29 -15.23 -6.53
C ALA A 36 -11.54 -13.73 -6.82
N LEU A 37 -10.72 -12.85 -6.27
CA LEU A 37 -10.77 -11.41 -6.56
C LEU A 37 -10.32 -11.13 -8.00
N ALA A 38 -9.25 -11.77 -8.44
CA ALA A 38 -8.71 -11.64 -9.79
C ALA A 38 -9.73 -12.07 -10.85
N ALA A 39 -10.52 -13.10 -10.58
CA ALA A 39 -11.59 -13.58 -11.48
C ALA A 39 -12.75 -12.56 -11.66
N GLN A 40 -12.86 -11.57 -10.76
CA GLN A 40 -13.90 -10.54 -10.80
C GLN A 40 -13.37 -9.16 -11.20
N GLY A 41 -12.05 -9.01 -11.32
CA GLY A 41 -11.37 -7.77 -11.58
C GLY A 41 -10.48 -7.81 -12.82
N ALA A 42 -9.46 -6.97 -12.82
CA ALA A 42 -8.43 -6.94 -13.85
C ALA A 42 -7.11 -7.51 -13.30
N VAL A 43 -6.48 -8.38 -14.09
CA VAL A 43 -5.15 -8.92 -13.81
C VAL A 43 -4.16 -8.28 -14.78
N PHE A 44 -3.07 -7.75 -14.27
CA PHE A 44 -1.99 -7.19 -15.06
C PHE A 44 -0.89 -8.24 -15.20
N GLU A 45 -0.73 -8.80 -16.38
CA GLU A 45 0.25 -9.86 -16.64
C GLU A 45 1.68 -9.31 -16.70
N ASP A 46 1.85 -8.10 -17.24
CA ASP A 46 3.13 -7.41 -17.40
C ASP A 46 3.22 -6.17 -16.50
N PHE A 47 3.25 -6.38 -15.19
CA PHE A 47 3.40 -5.30 -14.21
C PHE A 47 4.74 -5.40 -13.50
N PHE A 48 5.63 -4.44 -13.75
CA PHE A 48 7.00 -4.44 -13.23
C PHE A 48 7.15 -3.44 -12.08
N ALA A 49 7.83 -3.87 -11.01
CA ALA A 49 8.24 -2.97 -9.95
C ALA A 49 9.24 -1.93 -10.51
N ALA A 50 8.93 -0.64 -10.34
CA ALA A 50 9.76 0.43 -10.86
C ALA A 50 11.06 0.64 -10.07
N GLY A 51 11.18 0.03 -8.90
CA GLY A 51 12.35 0.11 -8.03
C GLY A 51 12.39 -0.95 -6.95
N VAL A 52 13.58 -1.26 -6.52
CA VAL A 52 13.90 -2.11 -5.37
C VAL A 52 14.98 -1.42 -4.53
N PRO A 53 15.05 -1.65 -3.24
CA PRO A 53 14.15 -2.42 -2.37
C PRO A 53 12.86 -1.67 -1.96
N THR A 54 12.31 -1.95 -0.79
CA THR A 54 11.00 -1.49 -0.29
C THR A 54 10.80 0.05 -0.38
N GLN A 55 11.74 0.86 0.11
CA GLN A 55 11.57 2.32 0.13
C GLN A 55 11.45 2.96 -1.26
N PRO A 56 12.33 2.70 -2.23
CA PRO A 56 12.15 3.17 -3.61
C PRO A 56 10.82 2.72 -4.23
N SER A 57 10.44 1.45 -4.02
CA SER A 57 9.21 0.89 -4.57
C SER A 57 7.96 1.58 -4.02
N PHE A 58 7.83 1.67 -2.70
CA PHE A 58 6.67 2.34 -2.08
C PHE A 58 6.66 3.84 -2.38
N THR A 59 7.81 4.51 -2.42
CA THR A 59 7.88 5.92 -2.81
C THR A 59 7.38 6.11 -4.25
N THR A 60 7.75 5.21 -5.16
CA THR A 60 7.21 5.19 -6.52
C THR A 60 5.68 5.01 -6.55
N MET A 61 5.14 4.07 -5.79
CA MET A 61 3.69 3.82 -5.73
C MET A 61 2.91 5.06 -5.26
N TYR A 62 3.43 5.77 -4.26
CA TYR A 62 2.75 6.95 -3.71
C TYR A 62 3.00 8.23 -4.49
N THR A 63 4.14 8.37 -5.17
CA THR A 63 4.45 9.57 -5.96
C THR A 63 4.02 9.47 -7.42
N GLY A 64 3.88 8.25 -7.96
CA GLY A 64 3.76 8.00 -9.39
C GLY A 64 5.05 8.31 -10.18
N GLN A 65 6.17 8.54 -9.50
CA GLN A 65 7.46 8.89 -10.10
C GLN A 65 8.43 7.69 -10.03
N ARG A 66 9.35 7.61 -10.98
CA ARG A 66 10.41 6.59 -10.96
C ARG A 66 11.50 6.95 -9.92
N PRO A 67 12.27 5.97 -9.39
CA PRO A 67 13.33 6.22 -8.41
C PRO A 67 14.32 7.32 -8.80
N LEU A 68 14.74 7.38 -10.04
CA LEU A 68 15.62 8.44 -10.52
C LEU A 68 15.00 9.83 -10.55
N THR A 69 13.65 9.92 -10.55
CA THR A 69 12.94 11.20 -10.54
C THR A 69 12.70 11.69 -9.12
N HIS A 70 12.26 10.79 -8.21
CA HIS A 70 12.02 11.19 -6.82
C HIS A 70 13.28 11.12 -5.94
N GLY A 71 14.40 10.58 -6.46
CA GLY A 71 15.70 10.55 -5.80
C GLY A 71 15.90 9.46 -4.75
N ILE A 72 14.86 8.73 -4.38
CA ILE A 72 14.94 7.65 -3.38
C ILE A 72 15.32 6.36 -4.12
N VAL A 73 16.59 5.97 -4.06
CA VAL A 73 17.14 4.84 -4.83
C VAL A 73 17.60 3.68 -3.96
N SER A 74 17.66 3.85 -2.64
CA SER A 74 18.11 2.81 -1.72
C SER A 74 17.24 2.70 -0.47
N HIS A 75 17.46 1.65 0.32
CA HIS A 75 16.81 1.45 1.60
C HIS A 75 17.65 2.07 2.72
N LYS A 76 17.00 2.79 3.64
CA LYS A 76 17.65 3.44 4.78
C LYS A 76 18.77 4.45 4.38
N SER A 77 18.61 5.10 3.24
CA SER A 77 19.47 6.22 2.88
C SER A 77 19.08 7.47 3.67
N ASP A 78 19.99 8.42 3.75
CA ASP A 78 19.74 9.76 4.28
C ASP A 78 19.01 10.67 3.28
N ASP A 79 18.71 10.13 2.09
CA ASP A 79 17.98 10.86 1.06
C ASP A 79 16.57 11.18 1.55
N LEU A 80 16.15 12.40 1.28
CA LEU A 80 14.81 12.89 1.62
C LEU A 80 13.99 13.09 0.36
N LEU A 81 12.73 12.74 0.43
CA LEU A 81 11.79 13.07 -0.64
C LEU A 81 11.67 14.58 -0.75
N ALA A 82 11.85 15.11 -1.97
CA ALA A 82 11.83 16.56 -2.20
C ALA A 82 10.48 17.19 -1.77
N PRO A 83 10.50 18.34 -1.07
CA PRO A 83 9.28 19.06 -0.73
C PRO A 83 8.44 19.34 -1.98
N GLY A 84 7.13 19.12 -1.88
CA GLY A 84 6.21 19.34 -3.01
C GLY A 84 6.11 18.17 -4.00
N SER A 85 6.83 17.06 -3.78
CA SER A 85 6.60 15.85 -4.55
C SER A 85 5.12 15.44 -4.49
N PRO A 86 4.53 14.97 -5.60
CA PRO A 86 3.17 14.44 -5.57
C PRO A 86 3.10 13.26 -4.58
N TRP A 87 2.03 13.21 -3.80
CA TRP A 87 1.86 12.18 -2.79
C TRP A 87 0.41 11.72 -2.75
N LEU A 88 0.15 10.50 -3.17
CA LEU A 88 -1.21 9.98 -3.37
C LEU A 88 -2.12 10.15 -2.14
N PRO A 89 -1.74 9.81 -0.91
CA PRO A 89 -2.60 10.02 0.25
C PRO A 89 -2.97 11.50 0.45
N SER A 90 -2.03 12.42 0.24
CA SER A 90 -2.29 13.86 0.34
C SER A 90 -3.23 14.37 -0.75
N LEU A 91 -3.13 13.82 -1.97
CA LEU A 91 -4.03 14.16 -3.08
C LEU A 91 -5.45 13.64 -2.84
N LEU A 92 -5.58 12.41 -2.32
CA LEU A 92 -6.87 11.83 -1.95
C LEU A 92 -7.53 12.62 -0.83
N ARG A 93 -6.78 13.00 0.20
CA ARG A 93 -7.29 13.84 1.28
C ARG A 93 -7.77 15.21 0.79
N LYS A 94 -7.01 15.87 -0.11
CA LYS A 94 -7.45 17.11 -0.77
C LYS A 94 -8.74 16.91 -1.57
N SER A 95 -8.96 15.71 -2.07
CA SER A 95 -10.18 15.29 -2.78
C SER A 95 -11.28 14.80 -1.84
N ARG A 96 -11.16 15.05 -0.52
CA ARG A 96 -12.14 14.70 0.52
C ARG A 96 -12.34 13.19 0.69
N TYR A 97 -11.28 12.41 0.55
CA TYR A 97 -11.23 11.03 1.00
C TYR A 97 -10.73 10.98 2.44
N THR A 98 -11.33 10.15 3.25
CA THR A 98 -10.78 9.79 4.56
C THR A 98 -9.65 8.79 4.34
N THR A 99 -8.44 9.11 4.78
CA THR A 99 -7.24 8.36 4.45
C THR A 99 -6.66 7.63 5.66
N ALA A 100 -6.41 6.34 5.52
CA ALA A 100 -5.83 5.52 6.58
C ALA A 100 -4.68 4.66 6.07
N SER A 101 -3.71 4.39 6.94
CA SER A 101 -2.61 3.46 6.69
C SER A 101 -2.46 2.48 7.85
N PHE A 102 -2.41 1.20 7.53
CA PHE A 102 -2.20 0.09 8.47
C PHE A 102 -0.92 -0.64 8.08
N CYS A 103 0.23 -0.10 8.47
CA CYS A 103 1.53 -0.62 8.06
C CYS A 103 2.65 -0.16 8.99
N CYS A 104 3.88 -0.58 8.70
CA CYS A 104 5.08 -0.20 9.43
C CYS A 104 5.97 0.83 8.71
N LEU A 105 5.54 1.34 7.56
CA LEU A 105 6.40 2.20 6.71
C LEU A 105 6.85 3.49 7.41
N ALA A 106 6.07 4.00 8.36
CA ALA A 106 6.41 5.15 9.18
C ALA A 106 7.78 5.04 9.88
N ARG A 107 8.23 3.80 10.14
CA ARG A 107 9.53 3.53 10.78
C ARG A 107 10.73 3.70 9.86
N TYR A 108 10.48 3.63 8.58
CA TYR A 108 11.56 3.73 7.61
C TYR A 108 11.86 5.17 7.26
N GLN A 109 10.82 5.98 6.98
CA GLN A 109 11.01 7.37 6.58
C GLN A 109 9.78 8.23 6.90
N GLN A 110 10.05 9.51 7.18
CA GLN A 110 9.04 10.48 7.61
C GLN A 110 7.95 10.75 6.57
N TRP A 111 8.26 10.69 5.27
CA TRP A 111 7.25 10.98 4.24
C TRP A 111 6.15 9.93 4.16
N PHE A 112 6.37 8.71 4.68
CA PHE A 112 5.34 7.66 4.67
C PHE A 112 4.17 7.92 5.62
N VAL A 113 4.25 8.94 6.47
CA VAL A 113 3.12 9.34 7.33
C VAL A 113 2.28 10.47 6.72
N HIS A 114 2.77 11.13 5.68
CA HIS A 114 2.12 12.31 5.15
C HIS A 114 0.79 11.98 4.45
N GLY A 115 -0.22 12.82 4.68
CA GLY A 115 -1.51 12.75 4.02
C GLY A 115 -2.47 11.69 4.57
N PHE A 116 -2.06 10.88 5.53
CA PHE A 116 -2.97 10.00 6.24
C PHE A 116 -3.59 10.72 7.46
N GLU A 117 -4.90 10.55 7.63
CA GLU A 117 -5.64 11.02 8.81
C GLU A 117 -5.54 9.99 9.93
N PHE A 118 -5.53 8.71 9.56
CA PHE A 118 -5.35 7.60 10.48
C PHE A 118 -4.07 6.86 10.13
N LEU A 119 -3.13 6.85 11.06
CA LEU A 119 -1.90 6.09 10.92
C LEU A 119 -1.84 5.05 12.04
N VAL A 120 -1.93 3.81 11.66
CA VAL A 120 -1.90 2.69 12.60
C VAL A 120 -0.66 1.86 12.34
N ASP A 121 0.33 1.98 13.23
CA ASP A 121 1.49 1.09 13.21
C ASP A 121 1.05 -0.30 13.67
N SER A 122 1.17 -1.26 12.78
CA SER A 122 0.77 -2.65 13.02
C SER A 122 1.84 -3.47 13.75
N THR A 123 2.96 -2.89 14.11
CA THR A 123 4.01 -3.60 14.85
C THR A 123 3.62 -3.85 16.31
N THR A 124 3.87 -5.07 16.77
CA THR A 124 3.56 -5.45 18.16
C THR A 124 4.75 -5.32 19.10
N ARG A 125 6.01 -5.38 18.60
CA ARG A 125 7.24 -5.20 19.39
C ARG A 125 8.41 -4.73 18.53
N TYR A 126 9.37 -4.06 19.15
CA TYR A 126 10.56 -3.46 18.54
C TYR A 126 11.51 -4.46 17.85
N HIS A 127 11.37 -5.76 18.12
CA HIS A 127 12.25 -6.82 17.64
C HIS A 127 11.56 -7.96 16.90
N ASP A 128 10.23 -7.97 16.82
CA ASP A 128 9.52 -9.01 16.08
C ASP A 128 9.19 -8.51 14.66
N PHE A 129 9.83 -9.13 13.67
CA PHE A 129 9.41 -9.08 12.26
C PHE A 129 8.06 -9.79 12.03
N GLY A 130 7.34 -10.12 13.10
CA GLY A 130 6.08 -10.84 13.11
C GLY A 130 4.88 -9.95 12.88
N TYR A 131 4.77 -9.34 11.70
CA TYR A 131 3.48 -8.82 11.23
C TYR A 131 2.65 -10.01 10.78
N THR A 132 1.74 -10.45 11.59
CA THR A 132 0.75 -11.39 11.09
C THR A 132 -0.33 -10.60 10.36
N CYS A 133 -0.85 -11.14 9.25
CA CYS A 133 -2.04 -10.59 8.57
C CYS A 133 -3.18 -10.35 9.58
N GLU A 134 -3.26 -11.17 10.61
CA GLU A 134 -4.21 -11.03 11.71
C GLU A 134 -4.06 -9.70 12.47
N THR A 135 -2.84 -9.27 12.78
CA THR A 135 -2.58 -8.00 13.47
C THR A 135 -3.07 -6.81 12.64
N ILE A 136 -2.85 -6.84 11.34
CA ILE A 136 -3.35 -5.82 10.41
C ILE A 136 -4.87 -5.90 10.32
N ASN A 137 -5.43 -7.09 10.12
CA ASN A 137 -6.86 -7.29 9.96
C ASN A 137 -7.66 -6.87 11.19
N ASN A 138 -7.16 -7.15 12.40
CA ASN A 138 -7.81 -6.77 13.66
C ASN A 138 -7.91 -5.25 13.84
N ARG A 139 -7.17 -4.47 13.08
CA ARG A 139 -7.20 -3.00 13.10
C ARG A 139 -7.87 -2.41 11.85
N ALA A 140 -7.56 -2.95 10.69
CA ALA A 140 -8.08 -2.45 9.42
C ALA A 140 -9.57 -2.77 9.21
N ILE A 141 -10.02 -4.00 9.53
CA ILE A 141 -11.40 -4.41 9.30
C ILE A 141 -12.42 -3.59 10.12
N PRO A 142 -12.22 -3.36 11.43
CA PRO A 142 -13.11 -2.48 12.20
C PRO A 142 -13.14 -1.05 11.66
N TRP A 143 -11.97 -0.51 11.24
CA TRP A 143 -11.89 0.81 10.65
C TRP A 143 -12.68 0.89 9.34
N LEU A 144 -12.50 -0.07 8.43
CA LEU A 144 -13.22 -0.14 7.15
C LEU A 144 -14.74 -0.20 7.37
N ARG A 145 -15.20 -0.95 8.38
CA ARG A 145 -16.62 -1.02 8.71
C ARG A 145 -17.17 0.30 9.26
N ALA A 146 -16.39 0.99 10.07
CA ALA A 146 -16.77 2.27 10.66
C ALA A 146 -16.85 3.41 9.64
N HIS A 147 -16.10 3.31 8.52
CA HIS A 147 -16.03 4.34 7.49
C HIS A 147 -16.69 3.90 6.16
N ALA A 148 -17.51 2.84 6.18
CA ALA A 148 -18.11 2.27 4.97
C ALA A 148 -19.02 3.24 4.22
N ASP A 149 -19.61 4.21 4.90
CA ASP A 149 -20.60 5.17 4.36
C ASP A 149 -19.94 6.46 3.81
N GLU A 150 -18.64 6.58 3.86
CA GLU A 150 -17.89 7.74 3.35
C GLU A 150 -16.77 7.30 2.41
N PRO A 151 -16.33 8.17 1.48
CA PRO A 151 -15.21 7.85 0.60
C PRO A 151 -13.89 7.71 1.36
N PHE A 152 -13.27 6.55 1.28
CA PHE A 152 -11.95 6.26 1.85
C PHE A 152 -10.99 5.67 0.84
#